data_abadba7bf9356e98d315c040e0d92a59
#
_entry.id   abadba7bf9356e98d315c040e0d92a59
#
_cell.length_a   1.000
_cell.length_b   1.000
_cell.length_c   1.000
_cell.angle_alpha   90.00
_cell.angle_beta   90.00
_cell.angle_gamma   90.00
#
_symmetry.space_group_name_H-M   'P 1'
#
loop_
_entity.id
_entity.type
_entity.pdbx_description
1 polymer ?
#
loop_
_entity_poly.entity_id
_entity_poly.type
_entity_poly.pdbx_seq_one_letter_code
_entity_poly.pdbx_strand_id
1 'polypeptide(L)'
;MRQNIYDDEAFFQGYAELRASPGNLNDLVEQPALRALLPPLAGASVLDMGCGTGDLSGYCAGQGAVSVIGADISTKMLTVARERNSRPNIEYLRAAIEDLAFAPATFDVVVSSFAVHYVQDYASLAADVSRWLRPGGAFVYSTEHPMTTARKAGEQDWVRDAVGNRLYWPVDDYGAEGERRFHWFVGGVVKYHRTMATLVNGLVGAGLAVTNLVEPVASEEALRREPGLATLARFPNCLLVKSIKPL
;
A
#
# COMPACT_ATOMS: atom_id res chain seq x y z
N MET A 1 19.96 6.59 5.71
CA MET A 1 19.53 5.22 6.11
C MET A 1 18.03 5.17 5.91
N ARG A 2 17.50 4.16 5.20
CA ARG A 2 16.05 3.99 5.00
C ARG A 2 15.34 3.72 6.32
N GLN A 3 14.13 4.25 6.50
CA GLN A 3 13.34 3.94 7.70
C GLN A 3 12.92 2.48 7.70
N ASN A 4 13.24 1.75 8.77
CA ASN A 4 12.75 0.39 9.03
C ASN A 4 12.00 0.37 10.36
N ILE A 5 10.86 1.03 10.40
CA ILE A 5 10.07 1.19 11.63
C ILE A 5 9.43 -0.14 12.08
N TYR A 6 9.19 -1.07 11.15
CA TYR A 6 8.57 -2.37 11.44
C TYR A 6 9.50 -3.35 12.19
N ASP A 7 10.80 -3.04 12.32
CA ASP A 7 11.71 -3.78 13.21
C ASP A 7 11.79 -3.17 14.64
N ASP A 8 11.17 -1.98 14.87
CA ASP A 8 10.97 -1.48 16.22
C ASP A 8 9.96 -2.36 16.97
N GLU A 9 10.28 -2.73 18.23
CA GLU A 9 9.47 -3.69 18.99
C GLU A 9 8.07 -3.18 19.29
N ALA A 10 7.97 -1.93 19.77
CA ALA A 10 6.70 -1.34 20.15
C ALA A 10 5.80 -1.11 18.91
N PHE A 11 6.41 -0.69 17.79
CA PHE A 11 5.69 -0.54 16.53
C PHE A 11 5.19 -1.88 16.01
N PHE A 12 6.05 -2.91 15.98
CA PHE A 12 5.70 -4.23 15.49
C PHE A 12 4.55 -4.86 16.28
N GLN A 13 4.59 -4.76 17.62
CA GLN A 13 3.51 -5.26 18.49
C GLN A 13 2.20 -4.53 18.23
N GLY A 14 2.20 -3.18 18.22
CA GLY A 14 0.99 -2.40 17.93
C GLY A 14 0.42 -2.68 16.54
N TYR A 15 1.28 -2.86 15.54
CA TYR A 15 0.85 -3.24 14.20
C TYR A 15 0.25 -4.66 14.16
N ALA A 16 0.87 -5.62 14.86
CA ALA A 16 0.36 -6.98 14.93
C ALA A 16 -1.03 -7.04 15.59
N GLU A 17 -1.23 -6.28 16.68
CA GLU A 17 -2.54 -6.15 17.35
C GLU A 17 -3.59 -5.53 16.41
N LEU A 18 -3.23 -4.45 15.70
CA LEU A 18 -4.11 -3.84 14.70
C LEU A 18 -4.53 -4.84 13.63
N ARG A 19 -3.56 -5.62 13.09
CA ARG A 19 -3.83 -6.62 12.05
C ARG A 19 -4.64 -7.82 12.57
N ALA A 20 -4.51 -8.17 13.84
CA ALA A 20 -5.31 -9.22 14.48
C ALA A 20 -6.74 -8.78 14.79
N SER A 21 -7.04 -7.48 14.77
CA SER A 21 -8.39 -6.96 15.00
C SER A 21 -9.34 -7.41 13.89
N PRO A 22 -10.48 -8.01 14.20
CA PRO A 22 -11.44 -8.51 13.20
C PRO A 22 -12.11 -7.39 12.38
N GLY A 23 -12.00 -6.13 12.85
CA GLY A 23 -12.57 -4.93 12.20
C GLY A 23 -11.55 -4.10 11.42
N ASN A 24 -10.33 -4.60 11.18
CA ASN A 24 -9.29 -3.78 10.57
C ASN A 24 -9.60 -3.40 9.11
N LEU A 25 -9.21 -2.16 8.77
CA LEU A 25 -9.44 -1.56 7.45
C LEU A 25 -8.85 -2.40 6.30
N ASN A 26 -7.66 -2.98 6.51
CA ASN A 26 -6.98 -3.73 5.47
C ASN A 26 -7.84 -4.92 5.02
N ASP A 27 -8.31 -5.74 5.95
CA ASP A 27 -9.02 -6.98 5.61
C ASP A 27 -10.45 -6.74 5.13
N LEU A 28 -11.11 -5.69 5.67
CA LEU A 28 -12.52 -5.41 5.35
C LEU A 28 -12.72 -4.52 4.12
N VAL A 29 -11.72 -3.70 3.75
CA VAL A 29 -11.89 -2.70 2.70
C VAL A 29 -10.76 -2.74 1.68
N GLU A 30 -9.50 -2.57 2.12
CA GLU A 30 -8.38 -2.39 1.21
C GLU A 30 -8.05 -3.66 0.42
N GLN A 31 -7.85 -4.80 1.10
CA GLN A 31 -7.49 -6.05 0.44
C GLN A 31 -8.55 -6.58 -0.53
N PRO A 32 -9.87 -6.55 -0.21
CA PRO A 32 -10.89 -6.90 -1.20
C PRO A 32 -10.85 -6.01 -2.45
N ALA A 33 -10.68 -4.69 -2.27
CA ALA A 33 -10.61 -3.75 -3.38
C ALA A 33 -9.33 -3.93 -4.21
N LEU A 34 -8.17 -4.14 -3.55
CA LEU A 34 -6.90 -4.37 -4.23
C LEU A 34 -6.94 -5.65 -5.07
N ARG A 35 -7.44 -6.75 -4.49
CA ARG A 35 -7.57 -8.05 -5.19
C ARG A 35 -8.51 -7.97 -6.39
N ALA A 36 -9.58 -7.19 -6.30
CA ALA A 36 -10.50 -6.97 -7.42
C ALA A 36 -9.87 -6.22 -8.60
N LEU A 37 -8.80 -5.45 -8.38
CA LEU A 37 -8.06 -4.75 -9.43
C LEU A 37 -6.99 -5.62 -10.10
N LEU A 38 -6.57 -6.72 -9.48
CA LEU A 38 -5.53 -7.59 -10.04
C LEU A 38 -5.99 -8.21 -11.36
N PRO A 39 -5.09 -8.35 -12.34
CA PRO A 39 -5.37 -9.17 -13.52
C PRO A 39 -5.39 -10.66 -13.14
N PRO A 40 -5.77 -11.57 -14.06
CA PRO A 40 -5.59 -12.99 -13.86
C PRO A 40 -4.14 -13.33 -13.50
N LEU A 41 -3.94 -14.10 -12.42
CA LEU A 41 -2.61 -14.39 -11.87
C LEU A 41 -2.09 -15.77 -12.29
N ALA A 42 -2.91 -16.62 -12.88
CA ALA A 42 -2.48 -17.95 -13.32
C ALA A 42 -1.33 -17.86 -14.34
N GLY A 43 -0.19 -18.45 -14.00
CA GLY A 43 1.03 -18.41 -14.81
C GLY A 43 1.83 -17.09 -14.73
N ALA A 44 1.38 -16.10 -13.96
CA ALA A 44 2.04 -14.80 -13.85
C ALA A 44 3.29 -14.85 -12.96
N SER A 45 4.31 -14.07 -13.30
CA SER A 45 5.43 -13.71 -12.40
C SER A 45 5.07 -12.42 -11.66
N VAL A 46 5.06 -12.45 -10.34
CA VAL A 46 4.58 -11.36 -9.47
C VAL A 46 5.69 -10.83 -8.58
N LEU A 47 5.77 -9.51 -8.45
CA LEU A 47 6.55 -8.82 -7.41
C LEU A 47 5.58 -8.15 -6.43
N ASP A 48 5.72 -8.45 -5.13
CA ASP A 48 4.98 -7.84 -4.03
C ASP A 48 5.94 -6.93 -3.24
N MET A 49 5.84 -5.61 -3.46
CA MET A 49 6.73 -4.60 -2.87
C MET A 49 6.18 -4.11 -1.53
N GLY A 50 6.95 -4.28 -0.46
CA GLY A 50 6.51 -4.04 0.90
C GLY A 50 5.53 -5.13 1.35
N CYS A 51 5.91 -6.39 1.16
CA CYS A 51 5.02 -7.54 1.33
C CYS A 51 4.58 -7.79 2.78
N GLY A 52 5.23 -7.15 3.76
CA GLY A 52 4.93 -7.32 5.18
C GLY A 52 4.93 -8.78 5.60
N THR A 53 3.81 -9.24 6.17
CA THR A 53 3.60 -10.63 6.62
C THR A 53 3.32 -11.62 5.49
N GLY A 54 3.40 -11.19 4.23
CA GLY A 54 3.28 -12.05 3.05
C GLY A 54 1.85 -12.46 2.68
N ASP A 55 0.82 -11.82 3.24
CA ASP A 55 -0.57 -12.20 3.00
C ASP A 55 -0.98 -12.02 1.53
N LEU A 56 -0.53 -10.93 0.88
CA LEU A 56 -0.78 -10.68 -0.53
C LEU A 56 0.08 -11.59 -1.43
N SER A 57 1.34 -11.83 -1.06
CA SER A 57 2.21 -12.82 -1.73
C SER A 57 1.58 -14.22 -1.71
N GLY A 58 1.08 -14.65 -0.53
CA GLY A 58 0.38 -15.93 -0.37
C GLY A 58 -0.91 -16.01 -1.19
N TYR A 59 -1.66 -14.91 -1.27
CA TYR A 59 -2.84 -14.82 -2.14
C TYR A 59 -2.45 -14.98 -3.61
N CYS A 60 -1.47 -14.22 -4.10
CA CYS A 60 -1.03 -14.28 -5.50
C CYS A 60 -0.57 -15.71 -5.87
N ALA A 61 0.23 -16.35 -5.03
CA ALA A 61 0.65 -17.73 -5.23
C ALA A 61 -0.54 -18.70 -5.24
N GLY A 62 -1.53 -18.49 -4.37
CA GLY A 62 -2.76 -19.28 -4.31
C GLY A 62 -3.68 -19.12 -5.51
N GLN A 63 -3.58 -18.01 -6.23
CA GLN A 63 -4.30 -17.75 -7.49
C GLN A 63 -3.55 -18.29 -8.72
N GLY A 64 -2.49 -19.08 -8.52
CA GLY A 64 -1.79 -19.76 -9.61
C GLY A 64 -0.64 -18.96 -10.23
N ALA A 65 -0.13 -17.94 -9.58
CA ALA A 65 1.11 -17.30 -10.01
C ALA A 65 2.24 -18.34 -10.08
N VAL A 66 3.03 -18.32 -11.17
CA VAL A 66 4.14 -19.29 -11.35
C VAL A 66 5.30 -18.95 -10.41
N SER A 67 5.51 -17.69 -10.13
CA SER A 67 6.51 -17.21 -9.18
C SER A 67 6.03 -15.92 -8.49
N VAL A 68 6.34 -15.78 -7.22
CA VAL A 68 6.08 -14.57 -6.44
C VAL A 68 7.38 -14.20 -5.71
N ILE A 69 7.82 -12.95 -5.87
CA ILE A 69 8.87 -12.38 -5.03
C ILE A 69 8.20 -11.39 -4.07
N GLY A 70 8.23 -11.68 -2.78
CA GLY A 70 7.80 -10.76 -1.72
C GLY A 70 9.01 -10.02 -1.15
N ALA A 71 9.07 -8.71 -1.30
CA ALA A 71 10.18 -7.91 -0.79
C ALA A 71 9.72 -7.02 0.37
N ASP A 72 10.46 -7.01 1.47
CA ASP A 72 10.25 -6.12 2.61
C ASP A 72 11.58 -5.76 3.27
N ILE A 73 11.66 -4.57 3.86
CA ILE A 73 12.85 -4.11 4.58
C ILE A 73 12.96 -4.76 5.97
N SER A 74 11.82 -5.14 6.58
CA SER A 74 11.73 -5.62 7.95
C SER A 74 12.05 -7.11 8.04
N THR A 75 13.03 -7.43 8.89
CA THR A 75 13.34 -8.82 9.25
C THR A 75 12.19 -9.49 10.00
N LYS A 76 11.54 -8.77 10.91
CA LYS A 76 10.41 -9.30 11.70
C LYS A 76 9.23 -9.66 10.81
N MET A 77 8.86 -8.76 9.87
CA MET A 77 7.80 -9.02 8.90
C MET A 77 8.10 -10.26 8.04
N LEU A 78 9.31 -10.35 7.50
CA LEU A 78 9.71 -11.49 6.67
C LEU A 78 9.80 -12.80 7.45
N THR A 79 10.09 -12.76 8.74
CA THR A 79 10.03 -13.95 9.60
C THR A 79 8.60 -14.49 9.65
N VAL A 80 7.62 -13.63 9.94
CA VAL A 80 6.21 -13.99 9.94
C VAL A 80 5.75 -14.46 8.56
N ALA A 81 6.19 -13.78 7.48
CA ALA A 81 5.84 -14.14 6.11
C ALA A 81 6.29 -15.58 5.78
N ARG A 82 7.52 -15.94 6.15
CA ARG A 82 8.05 -17.30 5.95
C ARG A 82 7.33 -18.35 6.79
N GLU A 83 6.89 -18.01 7.98
CA GLU A 83 6.16 -18.92 8.86
C GLU A 83 4.72 -19.17 8.39
N ARG A 84 4.03 -18.12 7.96
CA ARG A 84 2.58 -18.19 7.68
C ARG A 84 2.24 -18.38 6.21
N ASN A 85 3.04 -17.84 5.30
CA ASN A 85 2.78 -17.75 3.88
C ASN A 85 3.85 -18.38 3.01
N SER A 86 4.59 -19.38 3.52
CA SER A 86 5.59 -20.10 2.75
C SER A 86 4.91 -21.04 1.73
N ARG A 87 5.34 -20.94 0.45
CA ARG A 87 4.93 -21.83 -0.63
C ARG A 87 6.12 -22.06 -1.57
N PRO A 88 6.20 -23.18 -2.32
CA PRO A 88 7.34 -23.46 -3.19
C PRO A 88 7.60 -22.42 -4.28
N ASN A 89 6.57 -21.65 -4.65
CA ASN A 89 6.61 -20.59 -5.67
C ASN A 89 6.72 -19.17 -5.07
N ILE A 90 7.01 -19.03 -3.78
CA ILE A 90 7.26 -17.72 -3.14
C ILE A 90 8.70 -17.64 -2.66
N GLU A 91 9.38 -16.57 -3.06
CA GLU A 91 10.67 -16.15 -2.52
C GLU A 91 10.50 -14.85 -1.72
N TYR A 92 11.07 -14.79 -0.51
CA TYR A 92 11.08 -13.58 0.32
C TYR A 92 12.45 -12.93 0.34
N LEU A 93 12.54 -11.71 -0.19
CA LEU A 93 13.74 -10.90 -0.29
C LEU A 93 13.73 -9.78 0.77
N ARG A 94 14.82 -9.68 1.55
CA ARG A 94 15.01 -8.53 2.45
C ARG A 94 15.64 -7.37 1.70
N ALA A 95 14.84 -6.37 1.34
CA ALA A 95 15.28 -5.15 0.67
C ALA A 95 14.30 -4.00 0.90
N ALA A 96 14.79 -2.76 0.93
CA ALA A 96 13.92 -1.60 0.80
C ALA A 96 13.40 -1.53 -0.66
N ILE A 97 12.20 -0.96 -0.84
CA ILE A 97 11.58 -0.84 -2.17
C ILE A 97 12.52 -0.10 -3.15
N GLU A 98 13.15 0.97 -2.68
CA GLU A 98 14.06 1.80 -3.48
C GLU A 98 15.42 1.16 -3.78
N ASP A 99 15.74 0.04 -3.14
CA ASP A 99 16.99 -0.71 -3.35
C ASP A 99 16.76 -1.97 -4.22
N LEU A 100 15.52 -2.20 -4.65
CA LEU A 100 15.17 -3.30 -5.55
C LEU A 100 15.76 -3.06 -6.95
N ALA A 101 16.32 -4.12 -7.53
CA ALA A 101 16.88 -4.08 -8.87
C ALA A 101 16.58 -5.40 -9.59
N PHE A 102 15.80 -5.31 -10.66
CA PHE A 102 15.47 -6.45 -11.50
C PHE A 102 15.76 -6.14 -12.98
N ALA A 103 15.93 -7.20 -13.76
CA ALA A 103 16.06 -7.07 -15.20
C ALA A 103 14.78 -6.49 -15.84
N PRO A 104 14.87 -5.83 -16.98
CA PRO A 104 13.69 -5.38 -17.72
C PRO A 104 12.76 -6.55 -18.07
N ALA A 105 11.45 -6.30 -18.07
CA ALA A 105 10.42 -7.25 -18.47
C ALA A 105 10.47 -8.60 -17.68
N THR A 106 10.71 -8.50 -16.37
CA THR A 106 10.75 -9.67 -15.47
C THR A 106 9.36 -10.09 -15.00
N PHE A 107 8.47 -9.12 -14.71
CA PHE A 107 7.19 -9.38 -14.07
C PHE A 107 6.01 -9.12 -14.99
N ASP A 108 4.97 -9.92 -14.81
CA ASP A 108 3.65 -9.68 -15.39
C ASP A 108 2.82 -8.74 -14.49
N VAL A 109 3.04 -8.84 -13.17
CA VAL A 109 2.34 -8.02 -12.18
C VAL A 109 3.33 -7.53 -11.13
N VAL A 110 3.29 -6.23 -10.85
CA VAL A 110 3.88 -5.63 -9.66
C VAL A 110 2.75 -5.17 -8.77
N VAL A 111 2.77 -5.53 -7.49
CA VAL A 111 1.75 -5.17 -6.52
C VAL A 111 2.38 -4.58 -5.28
N SER A 112 1.66 -3.69 -4.59
CA SER A 112 2.09 -3.12 -3.31
C SER A 112 0.89 -2.74 -2.48
N SER A 113 0.83 -3.15 -1.21
CA SER A 113 -0.23 -2.82 -0.28
C SER A 113 0.30 -1.90 0.81
N PHE A 114 -0.18 -0.66 0.85
CA PHE A 114 0.17 0.36 1.86
C PHE A 114 1.69 0.54 2.10
N ALA A 115 2.52 0.46 1.05
CA ALA A 115 3.96 0.67 1.18
C ALA A 115 4.51 1.84 0.34
N VAL A 116 3.83 2.24 -0.74
CA VAL A 116 4.32 3.28 -1.67
C VAL A 116 4.49 4.65 -1.00
N HIS A 117 3.70 4.97 0.02
CA HIS A 117 3.82 6.25 0.74
C HIS A 117 5.09 6.35 1.63
N TYR A 118 5.82 5.26 1.83
CA TYR A 118 7.13 5.29 2.50
C TYR A 118 8.29 5.60 1.53
N VAL A 119 8.08 5.49 0.24
CA VAL A 119 9.11 5.72 -0.79
C VAL A 119 9.32 7.22 -1.01
N GLN A 120 10.57 7.69 -0.88
CA GLN A 120 10.90 9.10 -1.04
C GLN A 120 10.84 9.57 -2.49
N ASP A 121 11.39 8.80 -3.43
CA ASP A 121 11.41 9.13 -4.86
C ASP A 121 10.40 8.25 -5.63
N TYR A 122 9.18 8.76 -5.71
CA TYR A 122 8.10 8.07 -6.40
C TYR A 122 8.30 8.04 -7.92
N ALA A 123 8.94 9.06 -8.50
CA ALA A 123 9.17 9.09 -9.94
C ALA A 123 10.17 8.00 -10.36
N SER A 124 11.26 7.84 -9.60
CA SER A 124 12.21 6.74 -9.81
C SER A 124 11.55 5.37 -9.60
N LEU A 125 10.71 5.21 -8.56
CA LEU A 125 9.95 3.97 -8.37
C LEU A 125 9.05 3.66 -9.57
N ALA A 126 8.30 4.63 -10.06
CA ALA A 126 7.41 4.44 -11.22
C ALA A 126 8.19 4.04 -12.48
N ALA A 127 9.36 4.66 -12.73
CA ALA A 127 10.25 4.32 -13.84
C ALA A 127 10.81 2.90 -13.71
N ASP A 128 11.25 2.50 -12.51
CA ASP A 128 11.75 1.15 -12.24
C ASP A 128 10.67 0.08 -12.42
N VAL A 129 9.48 0.31 -11.87
CA VAL A 129 8.34 -0.60 -12.07
C VAL A 129 7.98 -0.72 -13.55
N SER A 130 7.94 0.40 -14.28
CA SER A 130 7.71 0.38 -15.73
C SER A 130 8.76 -0.45 -16.47
N ARG A 131 10.03 -0.35 -16.08
CA ARG A 131 11.12 -1.12 -16.66
C ARG A 131 10.99 -2.62 -16.34
N TRP A 132 10.63 -2.99 -15.11
CA TRP A 132 10.51 -4.38 -14.68
C TRP A 132 9.29 -5.09 -15.27
N LEU A 133 8.22 -4.36 -15.56
CA LEU A 133 7.02 -4.93 -16.17
C LEU A 133 7.27 -5.35 -17.61
N ARG A 134 6.69 -6.48 -18.00
CA ARG A 134 6.52 -6.87 -19.40
C ARG A 134 5.53 -5.94 -20.09
N PRO A 135 5.60 -5.77 -21.42
CA PRO A 135 4.51 -5.16 -22.17
C PRO A 135 3.19 -5.85 -21.85
N GLY A 136 2.12 -5.08 -21.59
CA GLY A 136 0.83 -5.58 -21.09
C GLY A 136 0.78 -5.88 -19.59
N GLY A 137 1.91 -5.83 -18.89
CA GLY A 137 1.97 -6.06 -17.44
C GLY A 137 1.34 -4.94 -16.62
N ALA A 138 0.89 -5.27 -15.40
CA ALA A 138 0.14 -4.37 -14.54
C ALA A 138 0.91 -3.97 -13.27
N PHE A 139 0.82 -2.70 -12.89
CA PHE A 139 1.16 -2.22 -11.56
C PHE A 139 -0.11 -1.87 -10.80
N VAL A 140 -0.34 -2.54 -9.68
CA VAL A 140 -1.52 -2.33 -8.81
C VAL A 140 -1.03 -2.05 -7.40
N TYR A 141 -1.39 -0.91 -6.84
CA TYR A 141 -1.00 -0.59 -5.47
C TYR A 141 -2.10 0.14 -4.70
N SER A 142 -2.05 0.01 -3.39
CA SER A 142 -2.73 0.88 -2.44
C SER A 142 -1.74 1.80 -1.74
N THR A 143 -2.20 2.99 -1.39
CA THR A 143 -1.44 3.97 -0.61
C THR A 143 -2.39 4.72 0.32
N GLU A 144 -1.86 5.35 1.37
CA GLU A 144 -2.67 6.31 2.10
C GLU A 144 -3.18 7.39 1.16
N HIS A 145 -4.45 7.77 1.34
CA HIS A 145 -5.05 8.80 0.49
C HIS A 145 -4.33 10.15 0.68
N PRO A 146 -4.10 10.95 -0.37
CA PRO A 146 -3.47 12.27 -0.25
C PRO A 146 -4.14 13.20 0.78
N MET A 147 -5.43 13.08 0.98
CA MET A 147 -6.14 13.85 2.02
C MET A 147 -5.70 13.45 3.44
N THR A 148 -5.33 12.19 3.65
CA THR A 148 -4.85 11.68 4.94
C THR A 148 -3.45 12.21 5.27
N THR A 149 -2.59 12.32 4.27
CA THR A 149 -1.18 12.72 4.45
C THR A 149 -0.93 14.21 4.26
N ALA A 150 -1.93 15.03 3.91
CA ALA A 150 -1.74 16.41 3.50
C ALA A 150 -1.11 17.29 4.60
N ARG A 151 -1.66 17.27 5.80
CA ARG A 151 -1.26 18.20 6.88
C ARG A 151 0.19 17.97 7.33
N LYS A 152 0.93 19.06 7.47
CA LYS A 152 2.32 19.06 7.98
C LYS A 152 2.41 18.98 9.49
N ALA A 153 1.44 19.56 10.18
CA ALA A 153 1.45 19.68 11.64
C ALA A 153 0.05 19.48 12.23
N GLY A 154 0.00 19.18 13.51
CA GLY A 154 -1.22 18.97 14.27
C GLY A 154 -1.71 17.52 14.25
N GLU A 155 -2.73 17.25 15.02
CA GLU A 155 -3.35 15.94 15.09
C GLU A 155 -4.07 15.62 13.77
N GLN A 156 -3.87 14.40 13.31
CA GLN A 156 -4.55 13.86 12.14
C GLN A 156 -5.82 13.16 12.61
N ASP A 157 -6.82 13.91 13.01
CA ASP A 157 -8.11 13.41 13.46
C ASP A 157 -9.24 14.33 12.99
N TRP A 158 -10.45 13.85 13.16
CA TRP A 158 -11.69 14.55 12.90
C TRP A 158 -11.82 15.76 13.82
N VAL A 159 -12.28 16.88 13.26
CA VAL A 159 -12.84 17.95 14.08
C VAL A 159 -14.15 17.45 14.65
N ARG A 160 -14.33 17.64 15.98
CA ARG A 160 -15.49 17.14 16.72
C ARG A 160 -16.24 18.29 17.36
N ASP A 161 -17.54 18.10 17.58
CA ASP A 161 -18.34 19.00 18.39
C ASP A 161 -18.10 18.78 19.89
N ALA A 162 -18.78 19.57 20.73
CA ALA A 162 -18.64 19.51 22.19
C ALA A 162 -19.09 18.17 22.82
N VAL A 163 -19.86 17.37 22.09
CA VAL A 163 -20.34 16.05 22.54
C VAL A 163 -19.61 14.88 21.85
N GLY A 164 -18.55 15.19 21.06
CA GLY A 164 -17.65 14.20 20.47
C GLY A 164 -18.04 13.71 19.07
N ASN A 165 -19.10 14.24 18.45
CA ASN A 165 -19.47 13.85 17.09
C ASN A 165 -18.45 14.35 16.06
N ARG A 166 -18.13 13.52 15.07
CA ARG A 166 -17.26 13.87 13.95
C ARG A 166 -17.95 14.87 13.02
N LEU A 167 -17.45 16.10 12.94
CA LEU A 167 -17.98 17.17 12.10
C LEU A 167 -17.40 17.09 10.68
N TYR A 168 -16.09 17.20 10.54
CA TYR A 168 -15.38 17.13 9.26
C TYR A 168 -13.92 16.72 9.50
N TRP A 169 -13.27 16.24 8.44
CA TRP A 169 -11.83 16.00 8.41
C TRP A 169 -11.14 17.27 7.88
N PRO A 170 -10.21 17.86 8.61
CA PRO A 170 -9.50 19.05 8.14
C PRO A 170 -8.41 18.66 7.14
N VAL A 171 -8.43 19.26 5.96
CA VAL A 171 -7.37 19.14 4.95
C VAL A 171 -6.66 20.48 4.83
N ASP A 172 -5.34 20.48 4.99
CA ASP A 172 -4.49 21.65 4.81
C ASP A 172 -3.16 21.20 4.19
N ASP A 173 -2.33 22.13 3.70
CA ASP A 173 -1.01 21.88 3.09
C ASP A 173 -1.03 20.90 1.89
N TYR A 174 -2.18 20.63 1.27
CA TYR A 174 -2.32 19.63 0.22
C TYR A 174 -1.38 19.83 -0.98
N GLY A 175 -1.12 21.08 -1.38
CA GLY A 175 -0.18 21.41 -2.44
C GLY A 175 1.30 21.37 -2.03
N ALA A 176 1.58 21.23 -0.74
CA ALA A 176 2.94 21.24 -0.22
C ALA A 176 3.46 19.82 0.00
N GLU A 177 3.93 19.19 -1.06
CA GLU A 177 4.41 17.81 -1.04
C GLU A 177 5.69 17.60 -0.20
N GLY A 178 6.03 16.32 0.05
CA GLY A 178 7.25 15.91 0.72
C GLY A 178 7.04 15.20 2.05
N GLU A 179 8.10 15.18 2.86
CA GLU A 179 8.14 14.42 4.11
C GLU A 179 7.07 14.90 5.11
N ARG A 180 6.46 13.90 5.76
CA ARG A 180 5.56 14.05 6.90
C ARG A 180 6.01 13.13 8.03
N ARG A 181 5.90 13.60 9.28
CA ARG A 181 6.21 12.82 10.47
C ARG A 181 4.95 12.62 11.29
N PHE A 182 4.61 11.37 11.49
CA PHE A 182 3.41 10.95 12.21
C PHE A 182 3.76 10.31 13.55
N HIS A 183 2.83 10.34 14.47
CA HIS A 183 2.79 9.43 15.60
C HIS A 183 1.83 8.29 15.24
N TRP A 184 2.38 7.09 15.05
CA TRP A 184 1.60 5.87 14.82
C TRP A 184 2.27 4.73 15.58
N PHE A 185 1.67 4.32 16.72
CA PHE A 185 2.25 3.47 17.76
C PHE A 185 3.50 4.10 18.42
N VAL A 186 4.44 4.59 17.63
CA VAL A 186 5.64 5.33 18.05
C VAL A 186 5.72 6.67 17.33
N GLY A 187 6.53 7.60 17.89
CA GLY A 187 6.76 8.89 17.25
C GLY A 187 7.73 8.82 16.07
N GLY A 188 7.60 9.77 15.14
CA GLY A 188 8.59 9.97 14.07
C GLY A 188 8.47 9.05 12.88
N VAL A 189 7.32 8.39 12.68
CA VAL A 189 7.06 7.60 11.48
C VAL A 189 7.03 8.52 10.26
N VAL A 190 7.96 8.31 9.34
CA VAL A 190 8.12 9.13 8.13
C VAL A 190 7.28 8.55 7.01
N LYS A 191 6.48 9.41 6.38
CA LYS A 191 5.74 9.13 5.14
C LYS A 191 5.94 10.31 4.20
N TYR A 192 5.69 10.10 2.91
CA TYR A 192 5.83 11.15 1.90
C TYR A 192 4.46 11.49 1.32
N HIS A 193 4.00 12.71 1.62
CA HIS A 193 2.79 13.27 1.03
C HIS A 193 3.02 13.61 -0.45
N ARG A 194 2.06 13.21 -1.27
CA ARG A 194 1.96 13.57 -2.69
C ARG A 194 0.53 13.92 -3.02
N THR A 195 0.36 14.88 -3.92
CA THR A 195 -0.97 15.17 -4.46
C THR A 195 -1.46 14.01 -5.34
N MET A 196 -2.75 13.93 -5.56
CA MET A 196 -3.34 13.01 -6.55
C MET A 196 -2.71 13.22 -7.94
N ALA A 197 -2.47 14.48 -8.30
CA ALA A 197 -1.84 14.83 -9.57
C ALA A 197 -0.45 14.22 -9.71
N THR A 198 0.39 14.29 -8.67
CA THR A 198 1.74 13.73 -8.68
C THR A 198 1.70 12.20 -8.75
N LEU A 199 0.77 11.54 -8.02
CA LEU A 199 0.63 10.09 -8.11
C LEU A 199 0.25 9.62 -9.51
N VAL A 200 -0.71 10.29 -10.15
CA VAL A 200 -1.15 9.93 -11.52
C VAL A 200 -0.08 10.28 -12.56
N ASN A 201 0.42 11.51 -12.54
CA ASN A 201 1.37 11.99 -13.55
C ASN A 201 2.72 11.30 -13.45
N GLY A 202 3.14 10.83 -12.25
CA GLY A 202 4.35 10.04 -12.10
C GLY A 202 4.28 8.71 -12.85
N LEU A 203 3.13 8.03 -12.83
CA LEU A 203 2.92 6.81 -13.63
C LEU A 203 2.89 7.11 -15.14
N VAL A 204 2.14 8.15 -15.54
CA VAL A 204 2.06 8.56 -16.94
C VAL A 204 3.44 8.97 -17.48
N GLY A 205 4.22 9.73 -16.69
CA GLY A 205 5.59 10.11 -17.04
C GLY A 205 6.55 8.93 -17.17
N ALA A 206 6.30 7.83 -16.45
CA ALA A 206 7.01 6.57 -16.56
C ALA A 206 6.54 5.68 -17.72
N GLY A 207 5.59 6.13 -18.54
CA GLY A 207 5.04 5.38 -19.66
C GLY A 207 3.99 4.33 -19.27
N LEU A 208 3.42 4.41 -18.06
CA LEU A 208 2.35 3.56 -17.61
C LEU A 208 0.98 4.20 -17.86
N ALA A 209 0.04 3.47 -18.46
CA ALA A 209 -1.33 3.92 -18.65
C ALA A 209 -2.15 3.66 -17.38
N VAL A 210 -2.57 4.70 -16.67
CA VAL A 210 -3.47 4.56 -15.52
C VAL A 210 -4.85 4.14 -16.03
N THR A 211 -5.35 3.00 -15.56
CA THR A 211 -6.63 2.42 -15.98
C THR A 211 -7.71 2.52 -14.91
N ASN A 212 -7.33 2.53 -13.64
CA ASN A 212 -8.27 2.63 -12.54
C ASN A 212 -7.69 3.48 -11.41
N LEU A 213 -8.53 4.33 -10.83
CA LEU A 213 -8.36 4.95 -9.52
C LEU A 213 -9.57 4.55 -8.69
N VAL A 214 -9.35 4.04 -7.49
CA VAL A 214 -10.42 3.58 -6.61
C VAL A 214 -10.21 4.14 -5.21
N GLU A 215 -11.22 4.79 -4.70
CA GLU A 215 -11.36 5.21 -3.30
C GLU A 215 -12.36 4.25 -2.65
N PRO A 216 -11.90 3.16 -2.02
CA PRO A 216 -12.80 2.11 -1.59
C PRO A 216 -13.64 2.53 -0.41
N VAL A 217 -14.90 2.16 -0.44
CA VAL A 217 -15.84 2.26 0.68
C VAL A 217 -16.14 0.88 1.26
N ALA A 218 -16.57 0.82 2.51
CA ALA A 218 -16.92 -0.43 3.14
C ALA A 218 -18.18 -1.04 2.50
N SER A 219 -18.16 -2.34 2.26
CA SER A 219 -19.35 -3.10 1.83
C SER A 219 -20.36 -3.19 2.97
N GLU A 220 -21.61 -3.57 2.66
CA GLU A 220 -22.63 -3.80 3.69
C GLU A 220 -22.19 -4.85 4.72
N GLU A 221 -21.48 -5.89 4.29
CA GLU A 221 -20.93 -6.90 5.19
C GLU A 221 -19.86 -6.31 6.11
N ALA A 222 -18.94 -5.50 5.57
CA ALA A 222 -17.93 -4.80 6.35
C ALA A 222 -18.56 -3.85 7.37
N LEU A 223 -19.62 -3.11 6.99
CA LEU A 223 -20.35 -2.22 7.88
C LEU A 223 -21.09 -2.94 8.99
N ARG A 224 -21.58 -4.18 8.76
CA ARG A 224 -22.16 -5.00 9.82
C ARG A 224 -21.12 -5.45 10.86
N ARG A 225 -19.89 -5.71 10.43
CA ARG A 225 -18.77 -6.12 11.30
C ARG A 225 -18.16 -4.93 12.06
N GLU A 226 -17.98 -3.81 11.35
CA GLU A 226 -17.36 -2.60 11.86
C GLU A 226 -18.11 -1.35 11.35
N PRO A 227 -19.14 -0.89 12.09
CA PRO A 227 -19.94 0.28 11.69
C PRO A 227 -19.12 1.58 11.54
N GLY A 228 -17.99 1.68 12.24
CA GLY A 228 -17.07 2.81 12.14
C GLY A 228 -16.52 3.08 10.74
N LEU A 229 -16.50 2.05 9.89
CA LEU A 229 -16.08 2.16 8.49
C LEU A 229 -17.04 2.98 7.61
N ALA A 230 -18.24 3.32 8.08
CA ALA A 230 -19.15 4.25 7.40
C ALA A 230 -18.50 5.63 7.15
N THR A 231 -17.51 6.00 7.93
CA THR A 231 -16.76 7.25 7.75
C THR A 231 -15.99 7.31 6.42
N LEU A 232 -15.69 6.18 5.79
CA LEU A 232 -15.00 6.12 4.49
C LEU A 232 -15.80 6.77 3.36
N ALA A 233 -17.13 6.77 3.44
CA ALA A 233 -17.98 7.50 2.50
C ALA A 233 -17.88 9.04 2.65
N ARG A 234 -17.34 9.52 3.76
CA ARG A 234 -17.14 10.96 4.03
C ARG A 234 -15.69 11.39 3.84
N PHE A 235 -14.77 10.47 4.04
CA PHE A 235 -13.34 10.71 4.02
C PHE A 235 -12.61 9.41 3.63
N PRO A 236 -12.04 9.33 2.40
CA PRO A 236 -11.30 8.15 1.95
C PRO A 236 -9.95 8.06 2.67
N ASN A 237 -9.66 6.92 3.28
CA ASN A 237 -8.39 6.69 3.99
C ASN A 237 -7.29 6.19 3.05
N CYS A 238 -7.65 5.53 1.97
CA CYS A 238 -6.71 4.99 1.01
C CYS A 238 -7.16 5.22 -0.42
N LEU A 239 -6.16 5.20 -1.29
CA LEU A 239 -6.31 5.25 -2.73
C LEU A 239 -5.71 3.99 -3.31
N LEU A 240 -6.44 3.35 -4.22
CA LEU A 240 -5.91 2.26 -5.03
C LEU A 240 -5.72 2.74 -6.47
N VAL A 241 -4.61 2.33 -7.05
CA VAL A 241 -4.25 2.69 -8.42
C VAL A 241 -3.90 1.43 -9.19
N LYS A 242 -4.45 1.32 -10.39
CA LYS A 242 -4.01 0.33 -11.39
C LYS A 242 -3.49 1.06 -12.62
N SER A 243 -2.33 0.65 -13.07
CA SER A 243 -1.75 1.08 -14.34
C SER A 243 -1.23 -0.12 -15.11
N ILE A 244 -1.13 0.03 -16.42
CA ILE A 244 -0.68 -1.02 -17.33
C ILE A 244 0.45 -0.46 -18.18
N LYS A 245 1.50 -1.26 -18.37
CA LYS A 245 2.53 -0.97 -19.36
C LYS A 245 1.96 -1.24 -20.76
N PRO A 246 1.90 -0.26 -21.67
CA PRO A 246 1.46 -0.48 -23.04
C PRO A 246 2.24 -1.61 -23.74
N LEU A 247 1.61 -2.21 -24.78
CA LEU A 247 2.24 -3.24 -25.63
C LEU A 247 3.38 -2.70 -26.47
#